data_3e07e219f03c2a31f6801a5228042e83
#
_entry.id   3e07e219f03c2a31f6801a5228042e83
#
_cell.length_a   1.000
_cell.length_b   1.000
_cell.length_c   1.000
_cell.angle_alpha   90.00
_cell.angle_beta   90.00
_cell.angle_gamma   90.00
#
_symmetry.space_group_name_H-M   'P 1'
#
loop_
_entity.id
_entity.type
_entity.pdbx_description
1 polymer ?
#
loop_
_entity_poly.entity_id
_entity_poly.type
_entity_poly.pdbx_seq_one_letter_code
_entity_poly.pdbx_strand_id
1 'polypeptide(L)'
;MAIQTLQTFRGSRFQSRFAVLGADNAAQGTLALIHGLYENLSVWEGFAEELAASYRVVVLDALGHNPDAPLRDESLRVEEHFTMQEMADEVLAILEQCGISEAVFVGHSMGGAIAMHCLRRDAERHTSWVRGLCLFHATPFADTEEGKSNREKAIESIKNGGKQEATESLLKRILAERVWVEMPDKAVWLRTILNQTSENGMIAAHEAMRDREDTTAFLRDTPVPTLFILGKEDPIIDVQKMLPVATLPQTSLLCLLAGVAHAGMMESPKKCAAALRGLMAMCQ
;
A
#
# COMPACT_ATOMS: atom_id res chain seq x y z
N MET A 1 4.36 3.19 -19.43
CA MET A 1 4.08 4.63 -19.69
C MET A 1 3.88 5.26 -18.33
N ALA A 2 4.52 6.38 -18.04
CA ALA A 2 4.35 7.06 -16.75
C ALA A 2 2.88 7.48 -16.54
N ILE A 3 2.39 7.39 -15.32
CA ILE A 3 1.07 7.87 -14.93
C ILE A 3 0.98 9.35 -15.30
N GLN A 4 0.13 9.66 -16.27
CA GLN A 4 -0.06 11.01 -16.79
C GLN A 4 -1.06 11.76 -15.90
N THR A 5 -0.89 13.07 -15.78
CA THR A 5 -1.81 13.95 -15.03
C THR A 5 -1.76 13.77 -13.51
N LEU A 6 -0.55 13.88 -12.95
CA LEU A 6 -0.39 13.95 -11.50
C LEU A 6 -1.02 15.22 -10.94
N GLN A 7 -1.75 15.07 -9.84
CA GLN A 7 -2.34 16.14 -9.05
C GLN A 7 -1.66 16.18 -7.69
N THR A 8 -1.76 17.30 -7.00
CA THR A 8 -1.22 17.46 -5.65
C THR A 8 -2.35 17.69 -4.66
N PHE A 9 -2.42 16.85 -3.64
CA PHE A 9 -3.18 17.09 -2.43
C PHE A 9 -2.31 17.91 -1.45
N ARG A 10 -2.88 18.96 -0.91
CA ARG A 10 -2.24 19.77 0.12
C ARG A 10 -2.98 19.57 1.44
N GLY A 11 -2.50 18.64 2.24
CA GLY A 11 -2.94 18.45 3.61
C GLY A 11 -2.49 19.62 4.50
N SER A 12 -2.87 19.57 5.77
CA SER A 12 -2.49 20.60 6.75
C SER A 12 -0.98 20.69 6.99
N ARG A 13 -0.25 19.59 6.80
CA ARG A 13 1.18 19.44 7.12
C ARG A 13 2.04 19.01 5.94
N PHE A 14 1.47 18.24 4.98
CA PHE A 14 2.22 17.57 3.91
C PHE A 14 1.53 17.71 2.57
N GLN A 15 2.27 17.38 1.52
CA GLN A 15 1.76 17.32 0.16
C GLN A 15 1.93 15.90 -0.37
N SER A 16 0.86 15.32 -0.90
CA SER A 16 0.89 14.02 -1.55
C SER A 16 0.44 14.13 -3.01
N ARG A 17 1.07 13.36 -3.88
CA ARG A 17 0.63 13.26 -5.27
C ARG A 17 -0.44 12.20 -5.39
N PHE A 18 -1.34 12.40 -6.33
CA PHE A 18 -2.30 11.39 -6.74
C PHE A 18 -2.64 11.52 -8.21
N ALA A 19 -3.23 10.49 -8.78
CA ALA A 19 -3.81 10.52 -10.11
C ALA A 19 -5.10 9.71 -10.15
N VAL A 20 -6.03 10.13 -11.00
CA VAL A 20 -7.28 9.44 -11.31
C VAL A 20 -7.22 8.96 -12.74
N LEU A 21 -7.27 7.65 -12.94
CA LEU A 21 -7.30 7.00 -14.24
C LEU A 21 -8.70 6.40 -14.47
N GLY A 22 -9.11 6.29 -15.73
CA GLY A 22 -10.39 5.70 -16.09
C GLY A 22 -11.60 6.42 -15.47
N ALA A 23 -11.57 7.76 -15.40
CA ALA A 23 -12.63 8.55 -14.78
C ALA A 23 -14.03 8.29 -15.38
N ASP A 24 -14.11 7.98 -16.66
CA ASP A 24 -15.36 7.66 -17.38
C ASP A 24 -15.97 6.31 -16.93
N ASN A 25 -15.18 5.46 -16.27
CA ASN A 25 -15.61 4.16 -15.77
C ASN A 25 -16.15 4.21 -14.32
N ALA A 26 -16.42 5.40 -13.78
CA ALA A 26 -16.87 5.58 -12.40
C ALA A 26 -18.12 4.74 -12.04
N ALA A 27 -19.03 4.53 -12.98
CA ALA A 27 -20.23 3.70 -12.79
C ALA A 27 -19.93 2.20 -12.58
N GLN A 28 -18.72 1.74 -12.93
CA GLN A 28 -18.26 0.36 -12.71
C GLN A 28 -17.56 0.19 -11.37
N GLY A 29 -17.46 1.26 -10.58
CA GLY A 29 -16.80 1.31 -9.27
C GLY A 29 -15.40 1.90 -9.30
N THR A 30 -14.88 2.18 -8.11
CA THR A 30 -13.59 2.83 -7.89
C THR A 30 -12.63 1.91 -7.14
N LEU A 31 -11.38 1.87 -7.57
CA LEU A 31 -10.25 1.27 -6.84
C LEU A 31 -9.34 2.37 -6.30
N ALA A 32 -8.99 2.32 -5.03
CA ALA A 32 -7.97 3.17 -4.41
C ALA A 32 -6.72 2.32 -4.13
N LEU A 33 -5.62 2.55 -4.84
CA LEU A 33 -4.38 1.78 -4.74
C LEU A 33 -3.38 2.51 -3.84
N ILE A 34 -3.00 1.87 -2.74
CA ILE A 34 -2.10 2.39 -1.70
C ILE A 34 -0.83 1.55 -1.69
N HIS A 35 0.31 2.18 -1.91
CA HIS A 35 1.61 1.53 -2.06
C HIS A 35 2.25 1.12 -0.71
N GLY A 36 3.38 0.40 -0.78
CA GLY A 36 4.13 -0.10 0.36
C GLY A 36 5.25 0.81 0.85
N LEU A 37 6.07 0.27 1.76
CA LEU A 37 7.19 0.98 2.39
C LEU A 37 8.23 1.39 1.35
N TYR A 38 8.68 2.65 1.38
CA TYR A 38 9.63 3.30 0.46
C TYR A 38 9.16 3.42 -0.99
N GLU A 39 8.01 2.87 -1.33
CA GLU A 39 7.39 2.99 -2.65
C GLU A 39 6.74 4.37 -2.81
N ASN A 40 6.24 4.64 -4.00
CA ASN A 40 5.33 5.73 -4.30
C ASN A 40 4.29 5.27 -5.34
N LEU A 41 3.39 6.14 -5.73
CA LEU A 41 2.30 5.80 -6.67
C LEU A 41 2.80 5.18 -7.99
N SER A 42 4.04 5.44 -8.40
CA SER A 42 4.59 4.87 -9.64
C SER A 42 4.72 3.36 -9.61
N VAL A 43 4.76 2.73 -8.42
CA VAL A 43 4.82 1.25 -8.34
C VAL A 43 3.61 0.58 -9.02
N TRP A 44 2.54 1.31 -9.18
CA TRP A 44 1.30 0.86 -9.82
C TRP A 44 1.27 1.05 -11.34
N GLU A 45 2.30 1.69 -11.96
CA GLU A 45 2.35 1.89 -13.41
C GLU A 45 2.15 0.59 -14.19
N GLY A 46 1.43 0.66 -15.30
CA GLY A 46 1.04 -0.49 -16.09
C GLY A 46 -0.09 -1.32 -15.46
N PHE A 47 -0.05 -1.55 -14.15
CA PHE A 47 -1.10 -2.27 -13.43
C PHE A 47 -2.35 -1.41 -13.24
N ALA A 48 -2.17 -0.14 -12.88
CA ALA A 48 -3.28 0.80 -12.75
C ALA A 48 -3.96 1.07 -14.09
N GLU A 49 -3.19 1.20 -15.19
CA GLU A 49 -3.74 1.38 -16.54
C GLU A 49 -4.55 0.15 -17.00
N GLU A 50 -4.09 -1.06 -16.68
CA GLU A 50 -4.84 -2.29 -16.98
C GLU A 50 -6.20 -2.29 -16.25
N LEU A 51 -6.24 -1.87 -15.00
CA LEU A 51 -7.49 -1.79 -14.22
C LEU A 51 -8.38 -0.62 -14.69
N ALA A 52 -7.77 0.49 -15.09
CA ALA A 52 -8.45 1.69 -15.55
C ALA A 52 -9.20 1.49 -16.88
N ALA A 53 -8.90 0.44 -17.63
CA ALA A 53 -9.69 0.04 -18.78
C ALA A 53 -11.14 -0.35 -18.41
N SER A 54 -11.42 -0.67 -17.14
CA SER A 54 -12.74 -1.12 -16.69
C SER A 54 -13.29 -0.35 -15.49
N TYR A 55 -12.43 0.28 -14.68
CA TYR A 55 -12.81 0.93 -13.43
C TYR A 55 -12.21 2.34 -13.33
N ARG A 56 -12.76 3.16 -12.45
CA ARG A 56 -12.04 4.35 -12.01
C ARG A 56 -10.95 3.91 -11.02
N VAL A 57 -9.71 4.34 -11.23
CA VAL A 57 -8.57 3.97 -10.39
C VAL A 57 -7.92 5.22 -9.85
N VAL A 58 -7.80 5.30 -8.53
CA VAL A 58 -7.02 6.34 -7.85
C VAL A 58 -5.72 5.70 -7.37
N VAL A 59 -4.60 6.29 -7.76
CA VAL A 59 -3.28 5.98 -7.21
C VAL A 59 -2.79 7.20 -6.46
N LEU A 60 -2.12 7.01 -5.34
CA LEU A 60 -1.67 8.11 -4.49
C LEU A 60 -0.33 7.78 -3.80
N ASP A 61 0.42 8.82 -3.47
CA ASP A 61 1.55 8.70 -2.57
C ASP A 61 1.03 8.72 -1.13
N ALA A 62 1.41 7.74 -0.34
CA ALA A 62 1.15 7.75 1.10
C ALA A 62 1.94 8.89 1.75
N LEU A 63 1.43 9.39 2.88
CA LEU A 63 2.03 10.47 3.65
C LEU A 63 3.54 10.25 3.82
N GLY A 64 4.35 11.26 3.50
CA GLY A 64 5.81 11.22 3.60
C GLY A 64 6.55 10.58 2.41
N HIS A 65 5.84 10.05 1.39
CA HIS A 65 6.42 9.36 0.25
C HIS A 65 6.41 10.16 -1.06
N ASN A 66 5.98 11.42 -1.03
CA ASN A 66 6.00 12.28 -2.21
C ASN A 66 7.44 12.72 -2.54
N PRO A 67 8.05 12.28 -3.66
CA PRO A 67 9.41 12.67 -4.01
C PRO A 67 9.56 14.15 -4.40
N ASP A 68 8.47 14.82 -4.84
CA ASP A 68 8.49 16.22 -5.25
C ASP A 68 8.35 17.17 -4.05
N ALA A 69 7.86 16.66 -2.91
CA ALA A 69 7.76 17.38 -1.66
C ALA A 69 8.27 16.51 -0.50
N PRO A 70 9.57 16.21 -0.47
CA PRO A 70 10.13 15.32 0.55
C PRO A 70 10.04 15.98 1.93
N LEU A 71 9.87 15.15 2.95
CA LEU A 71 9.95 15.60 4.33
C LEU A 71 11.36 16.16 4.60
N ARG A 72 11.43 17.42 5.07
CA ARG A 72 12.68 18.09 5.43
C ARG A 72 12.74 18.28 6.94
N ASP A 73 13.95 18.27 7.49
CA ASP A 73 14.20 18.44 8.93
C ASP A 73 13.55 19.71 9.52
N GLU A 74 13.50 20.78 8.73
CA GLU A 74 12.91 22.05 9.15
C GLU A 74 11.38 21.98 9.36
N SER A 75 10.70 21.01 8.76
CA SER A 75 9.24 20.83 8.86
C SER A 75 8.83 19.79 9.89
N LEU A 76 9.74 18.92 10.29
CA LEU A 76 9.56 17.95 11.35
C LEU A 76 10.37 18.42 12.56
N ARG A 77 9.72 18.99 13.57
CA ARG A 77 10.32 18.94 14.90
C ARG A 77 10.48 17.47 15.26
N VAL A 78 11.57 17.11 15.91
CA VAL A 78 11.97 15.75 16.29
C VAL A 78 10.86 14.93 17.00
N GLU A 79 9.72 15.54 17.30
CA GLU A 79 8.55 15.00 18.01
C GLU A 79 7.33 14.77 17.11
N GLU A 80 7.41 15.03 15.80
CA GLU A 80 6.22 14.91 14.91
C GLU A 80 6.28 13.63 14.05
N HIS A 81 6.01 12.50 14.70
CA HIS A 81 5.72 11.23 14.02
C HIS A 81 4.33 11.29 13.38
N PHE A 82 4.13 10.60 12.27
CA PHE A 82 2.78 10.32 11.79
C PHE A 82 2.43 8.86 12.03
N THR A 83 1.15 8.62 12.23
CA THR A 83 0.58 7.32 12.55
C THR A 83 -0.07 6.69 11.31
N MET A 84 -0.34 5.39 11.34
CA MET A 84 -1.15 4.73 10.31
C MET A 84 -2.53 5.38 10.16
N GLN A 85 -3.06 5.92 11.26
CA GLN A 85 -4.34 6.63 11.28
C GLN A 85 -4.29 7.93 10.48
N GLU A 86 -3.24 8.75 10.65
CA GLU A 86 -3.06 9.99 9.88
C GLU A 86 -2.82 9.70 8.41
N MET A 87 -2.09 8.63 8.08
CA MET A 87 -1.95 8.15 6.69
C MET A 87 -3.31 7.78 6.08
N ALA A 88 -4.17 7.10 6.85
CA ALA A 88 -5.51 6.75 6.41
C ALA A 88 -6.41 7.99 6.24
N ASP A 89 -6.37 8.93 7.17
CA ASP A 89 -7.13 10.18 7.09
C ASP A 89 -6.74 10.98 5.84
N GLU A 90 -5.45 10.99 5.44
CA GLU A 90 -5.02 11.63 4.20
C GLU A 90 -5.52 10.92 2.97
N VAL A 91 -5.50 9.59 2.92
CA VAL A 91 -6.09 8.81 1.81
C VAL A 91 -7.56 9.16 1.63
N LEU A 92 -8.33 9.19 2.72
CA LEU A 92 -9.75 9.55 2.68
C LEU A 92 -9.97 10.99 2.21
N ALA A 93 -9.13 11.94 2.66
CA ALA A 93 -9.21 13.33 2.24
C ALA A 93 -8.87 13.53 0.74
N ILE A 94 -7.93 12.74 0.19
CA ILE A 94 -7.64 12.74 -1.25
C ILE A 94 -8.85 12.24 -2.04
N LEU A 95 -9.51 11.16 -1.60
CA LEU A 95 -10.71 10.64 -2.26
C LEU A 95 -11.86 11.67 -2.19
N GLU A 96 -12.05 12.33 -1.05
CA GLU A 96 -13.03 13.40 -0.88
C GLU A 96 -12.76 14.57 -1.85
N GLN A 97 -11.50 15.01 -1.99
CA GLN A 97 -11.12 16.03 -2.95
C GLN A 97 -11.45 15.63 -4.40
N CYS A 98 -11.38 14.32 -4.71
CA CYS A 98 -11.76 13.78 -6.02
C CYS A 98 -13.29 13.63 -6.20
N GLY A 99 -14.10 13.97 -5.20
CA GLY A 99 -15.55 13.73 -5.21
C GLY A 99 -15.91 12.24 -5.18
N ILE A 100 -15.05 11.41 -4.57
CA ILE A 100 -15.21 9.97 -4.46
C ILE A 100 -15.67 9.66 -3.03
N SER A 101 -16.89 9.13 -2.90
CA SER A 101 -17.51 8.76 -1.62
C SER A 101 -17.54 7.25 -1.36
N GLU A 102 -17.07 6.44 -2.32
CA GLU A 102 -16.99 4.98 -2.17
C GLU A 102 -15.90 4.39 -3.07
N ALA A 103 -15.15 3.44 -2.52
CA ALA A 103 -14.10 2.73 -3.25
C ALA A 103 -13.82 1.33 -2.65
N VAL A 104 -13.20 0.48 -3.45
CA VAL A 104 -12.50 -0.72 -2.99
C VAL A 104 -11.04 -0.31 -2.71
N PHE A 105 -10.59 -0.53 -1.50
CA PHE A 105 -9.24 -0.16 -1.06
C PHE A 105 -8.27 -1.32 -1.27
N VAL A 106 -7.22 -1.07 -2.02
CA VAL A 106 -6.18 -2.06 -2.36
C VAL A 106 -4.87 -1.59 -1.73
N GLY A 107 -4.47 -2.23 -0.65
CA GLY A 107 -3.25 -1.85 0.07
C GLY A 107 -2.13 -2.86 -0.11
N HIS A 108 -1.03 -2.44 -0.74
CA HIS A 108 0.18 -3.24 -0.85
C HIS A 108 1.05 -3.08 0.40
N SER A 109 1.41 -4.20 1.04
CA SER A 109 2.35 -4.19 2.18
C SER A 109 1.91 -3.19 3.28
N MET A 110 2.70 -2.14 3.55
CA MET A 110 2.33 -1.04 4.45
C MET A 110 0.98 -0.43 4.07
N GLY A 111 0.70 -0.28 2.77
CA GLY A 111 -0.58 0.22 2.28
C GLY A 111 -1.78 -0.61 2.74
N GLY A 112 -1.58 -1.90 3.02
CA GLY A 112 -2.61 -2.76 3.61
C GLY A 112 -2.97 -2.35 5.05
N ALA A 113 -1.98 -1.97 5.87
CA ALA A 113 -2.23 -1.41 7.19
C ALA A 113 -2.99 -0.07 7.08
N ILE A 114 -2.60 0.80 6.14
CA ILE A 114 -3.31 2.06 5.87
C ILE A 114 -4.77 1.78 5.46
N ALA A 115 -5.00 0.83 4.54
CA ALA A 115 -6.35 0.47 4.09
C ALA A 115 -7.22 -0.09 5.23
N MET A 116 -6.64 -0.86 6.16
CA MET A 116 -7.33 -1.31 7.38
C MET A 116 -7.73 -0.13 8.28
N HIS A 117 -6.89 0.88 8.40
CA HIS A 117 -7.24 2.09 9.14
C HIS A 117 -8.29 2.95 8.41
N CYS A 118 -8.30 2.98 7.07
CA CYS A 118 -9.41 3.59 6.31
C CYS A 118 -10.74 2.89 6.61
N LEU A 119 -10.76 1.56 6.63
CA LEU A 119 -11.94 0.77 6.98
C LEU A 119 -12.40 1.05 8.42
N ARG A 120 -11.48 1.14 9.36
CA ARG A 120 -11.79 1.51 10.75
C ARG A 120 -12.41 2.91 10.84
N ARG A 121 -11.83 3.90 10.14
CA ARG A 121 -12.38 5.26 10.09
C ARG A 121 -13.77 5.32 9.47
N ASP A 122 -14.02 4.52 8.45
CA ASP A 122 -15.32 4.40 7.82
C ASP A 122 -16.38 3.89 8.81
N ALA A 123 -16.03 2.87 9.57
CA ALA A 123 -16.90 2.33 10.63
C ALA A 123 -17.14 3.35 11.75
N GLU A 124 -16.11 4.08 12.22
CA GLU A 124 -16.21 5.11 13.26
C GLU A 124 -17.09 6.29 12.82
N ARG A 125 -17.03 6.67 11.54
CA ARG A 125 -17.81 7.77 10.95
C ARG A 125 -19.21 7.34 10.51
N HIS A 126 -19.52 6.03 10.56
CA HIS A 126 -20.77 5.45 10.03
C HIS A 126 -21.03 5.84 8.57
N THR A 127 -19.97 5.92 7.77
CA THR A 127 -20.03 6.12 6.33
C THR A 127 -20.06 4.76 5.62
N SER A 128 -20.10 4.68 4.35
CA SER A 128 -20.01 3.42 3.59
C SER A 128 -19.02 3.59 2.45
N TRP A 129 -17.93 4.28 2.74
CA TRP A 129 -16.92 4.60 1.75
C TRP A 129 -16.10 3.39 1.33
N VAL A 130 -15.84 2.46 2.28
CA VAL A 130 -15.10 1.25 2.00
C VAL A 130 -16.08 0.16 1.53
N ARG A 131 -16.12 -0.07 0.22
CA ARG A 131 -16.97 -1.10 -0.41
C ARG A 131 -16.35 -2.48 -0.45
N GLY A 132 -15.04 -2.55 -0.35
CA GLY A 132 -14.26 -3.77 -0.30
C GLY A 132 -12.81 -3.50 0.09
N LEU A 133 -12.12 -4.53 0.51
CA LEU A 133 -10.73 -4.46 0.96
C LEU A 133 -9.87 -5.49 0.22
N CYS A 134 -8.68 -5.10 -0.21
CA CYS A 134 -7.65 -6.04 -0.67
C CYS A 134 -6.38 -5.87 0.16
N LEU A 135 -6.02 -6.90 0.91
CA LEU A 135 -4.71 -7.05 1.54
C LEU A 135 -3.75 -7.68 0.51
N PHE A 136 -3.03 -6.82 -0.18
CA PHE A 136 -2.14 -7.17 -1.28
C PHE A 136 -0.72 -7.35 -0.72
N HIS A 137 -0.27 -8.59 -0.51
CA HIS A 137 0.96 -8.92 0.21
C HIS A 137 1.06 -8.16 1.56
N ALA A 138 -0.01 -8.17 2.32
CA ALA A 138 -0.14 -7.41 3.56
C ALA A 138 -0.71 -8.26 4.70
N THR A 139 -0.52 -7.79 5.92
CA THR A 139 -0.96 -8.46 7.14
C THR A 139 -1.70 -7.49 8.07
N PRO A 140 -2.73 -7.94 8.80
CA PRO A 140 -3.40 -7.13 9.82
C PRO A 140 -2.66 -7.11 11.16
N PHE A 141 -1.58 -7.89 11.31
CA PHE A 141 -0.88 -8.02 12.59
C PHE A 141 -0.08 -6.76 12.94
N ALA A 142 -0.01 -6.44 14.24
CA ALA A 142 1.04 -5.60 14.77
C ALA A 142 2.42 -6.22 14.57
N ASP A 143 3.47 -5.41 14.63
CA ASP A 143 4.83 -5.96 14.68
C ASP A 143 5.08 -6.70 15.99
N THR A 144 5.79 -7.82 15.90
CA THR A 144 6.35 -8.51 17.08
C THR A 144 7.44 -7.64 17.72
N GLU A 145 7.84 -7.93 18.93
CA GLU A 145 8.97 -7.21 19.59
C GLU A 145 10.26 -7.30 18.76
N GLU A 146 10.51 -8.43 18.10
CA GLU A 146 11.63 -8.56 17.16
C GLU A 146 11.42 -7.66 15.92
N GLY A 147 10.20 -7.60 15.40
CA GLY A 147 9.83 -6.71 14.29
C GLY A 147 10.06 -5.25 14.64
N LYS A 148 9.61 -4.80 15.81
CA LYS A 148 9.85 -3.44 16.32
C LYS A 148 11.33 -3.13 16.46
N SER A 149 12.11 -4.04 17.07
CA SER A 149 13.57 -3.90 17.20
C SER A 149 14.26 -3.79 15.84
N ASN A 150 13.81 -4.56 14.84
CA ASN A 150 14.37 -4.46 13.49
C ASN A 150 14.04 -3.12 12.82
N ARG A 151 12.86 -2.53 13.09
CA ARG A 151 12.54 -1.17 12.61
C ARG A 151 13.40 -0.12 13.28
N GLU A 152 13.64 -0.23 14.58
CA GLU A 152 14.54 0.69 15.29
C GLU A 152 15.97 0.66 14.73
N LYS A 153 16.50 -0.54 14.44
CA LYS A 153 17.80 -0.70 13.78
C LYS A 153 17.82 -0.05 12.39
N ALA A 154 16.73 -0.21 11.62
CA ALA A 154 16.61 0.41 10.31
C ALA A 154 16.58 1.95 10.42
N ILE A 155 15.80 2.49 11.36
CA ILE A 155 15.74 3.94 11.65
C ILE A 155 17.14 4.47 12.00
N GLU A 156 17.84 3.81 12.92
CA GLU A 156 19.18 4.21 13.33
C GLU A 156 20.19 4.13 12.17
N SER A 157 20.12 3.08 11.36
CA SER A 157 20.95 2.96 10.15
C SER A 157 20.71 4.11 9.18
N ILE A 158 19.42 4.43 8.89
CA ILE A 158 19.08 5.52 7.96
C ILE A 158 19.57 6.87 8.49
N LYS A 159 19.39 7.16 9.80
CA LYS A 159 19.90 8.37 10.45
C LYS A 159 21.42 8.52 10.32
N ASN A 160 22.14 7.42 10.21
CA ASN A 160 23.60 7.37 10.02
C ASN A 160 24.04 7.24 8.55
N GLY A 161 23.17 7.58 7.59
CA GLY A 161 23.48 7.57 6.15
C GLY A 161 23.27 6.23 5.45
N GLY A 162 22.62 5.24 6.11
CA GLY A 162 22.37 3.89 5.58
C GLY A 162 21.15 3.77 4.66
N LYS A 163 20.64 4.87 4.09
CA LYS A 163 19.49 4.87 3.19
C LYS A 163 19.65 3.88 2.04
N GLN A 164 20.80 3.89 1.36
CA GLN A 164 21.05 3.02 0.22
C GLN A 164 21.03 1.54 0.62
N GLU A 165 21.62 1.20 1.76
CA GLU A 165 21.63 -0.17 2.28
C GLU A 165 20.23 -0.65 2.66
N ALA A 166 19.43 0.22 3.29
CA ALA A 166 18.03 -0.05 3.61
C ALA A 166 17.21 -0.30 2.33
N THR A 167 17.40 0.52 1.29
CA THR A 167 16.75 0.36 -0.01
C THR A 167 17.12 -0.98 -0.67
N GLU A 168 18.42 -1.30 -0.76
CA GLU A 168 18.88 -2.54 -1.40
C GLU A 168 18.46 -3.79 -0.59
N SER A 169 18.43 -3.69 0.73
CA SER A 169 17.95 -4.78 1.60
C SER A 169 16.46 -5.06 1.36
N LEU A 170 15.64 -4.01 1.26
CA LEU A 170 14.21 -4.16 0.97
C LEU A 170 14.00 -4.69 -0.44
N LEU A 171 14.68 -4.13 -1.45
CA LEU A 171 14.57 -4.53 -2.85
C LEU A 171 14.81 -6.04 -3.05
N LYS A 172 15.83 -6.59 -2.39
CA LYS A 172 16.15 -8.03 -2.45
C LYS A 172 15.04 -8.92 -1.88
N ARG A 173 14.22 -8.39 -0.99
CA ARG A 173 13.11 -9.12 -0.35
C ARG A 173 11.79 -8.94 -1.08
N ILE A 174 11.63 -7.87 -1.85
CA ILE A 174 10.40 -7.59 -2.60
C ILE A 174 10.25 -8.52 -3.82
N LEU A 175 11.34 -8.77 -4.56
CA LEU A 175 11.29 -9.48 -5.83
C LEU A 175 11.73 -10.94 -5.70
N ALA A 176 11.00 -11.86 -6.32
CA ALA A 176 11.41 -13.24 -6.46
C ALA A 176 12.73 -13.36 -7.26
N GLU A 177 13.54 -14.38 -6.94
CA GLU A 177 14.85 -14.58 -7.57
C GLU A 177 14.78 -14.60 -9.11
N ARG A 178 13.73 -15.19 -9.67
CA ARG A 178 13.52 -15.23 -11.13
C ARG A 178 13.44 -13.85 -11.78
N VAL A 179 12.94 -12.83 -11.07
CA VAL A 179 12.78 -11.46 -11.62
C VAL A 179 14.13 -10.84 -11.94
N TRP A 180 15.14 -11.13 -11.11
CA TRP A 180 16.50 -10.63 -11.31
C TRP A 180 17.13 -11.16 -12.60
N VAL A 181 16.72 -12.36 -13.04
CA VAL A 181 17.24 -13.02 -14.24
C VAL A 181 16.36 -12.76 -15.45
N GLU A 182 15.04 -12.91 -15.30
CA GLU A 182 14.08 -12.86 -16.42
C GLU A 182 13.59 -11.45 -16.73
N MET A 183 13.58 -10.54 -15.75
CA MET A 183 13.03 -9.20 -15.86
C MET A 183 13.90 -8.14 -15.15
N PRO A 184 15.22 -8.06 -15.47
CA PRO A 184 16.14 -7.18 -14.72
C PRO A 184 15.75 -5.70 -14.77
N ASP A 185 15.10 -5.24 -15.84
CA ASP A 185 14.61 -3.86 -15.96
C ASP A 185 13.59 -3.51 -14.89
N LYS A 186 12.78 -4.47 -14.44
CA LYS A 186 11.83 -4.26 -13.34
C LYS A 186 12.54 -4.05 -11.99
N ALA A 187 13.63 -4.76 -11.76
CA ALA A 187 14.44 -4.57 -10.56
C ALA A 187 15.11 -3.19 -10.55
N VAL A 188 15.64 -2.74 -11.70
CA VAL A 188 16.21 -1.39 -11.86
C VAL A 188 15.12 -0.33 -11.66
N TRP A 189 13.96 -0.51 -12.25
CA TRP A 189 12.85 0.42 -12.12
C TRP A 189 12.35 0.52 -10.67
N LEU A 190 12.15 -0.61 -9.99
CA LEU A 190 11.73 -0.60 -8.58
C LEU A 190 12.80 0.05 -7.69
N ARG A 191 14.09 -0.23 -7.91
CA ARG A 191 15.19 0.45 -7.20
C ARG A 191 15.09 1.97 -7.34
N THR A 192 14.79 2.46 -8.55
CA THR A 192 14.63 3.89 -8.80
C THR A 192 13.48 4.47 -7.96
N ILE A 193 12.34 3.77 -7.89
CA ILE A 193 11.20 4.20 -7.08
C ILE A 193 11.57 4.25 -5.60
N LEU A 194 12.14 3.17 -5.05
CA LEU A 194 12.47 3.06 -3.63
C LEU A 194 13.47 4.15 -3.18
N ASN A 195 14.39 4.55 -4.05
CA ASN A 195 15.35 5.60 -3.77
C ASN A 195 14.76 7.03 -3.76
N GLN A 196 13.56 7.23 -4.29
CA GLN A 196 12.91 8.54 -4.33
C GLN A 196 12.37 8.98 -2.97
N THR A 197 12.02 8.06 -2.08
CA THR A 197 11.56 8.41 -0.74
C THR A 197 12.69 9.06 0.06
N SER A 198 12.43 10.19 0.71
CA SER A 198 13.41 10.89 1.55
C SER A 198 13.77 10.08 2.79
N GLU A 199 14.94 10.32 3.38
CA GLU A 199 15.36 9.68 4.63
C GLU A 199 14.33 9.90 5.75
N ASN A 200 13.84 11.13 5.92
CA ASN A 200 12.81 11.44 6.90
C ASN A 200 11.49 10.71 6.61
N GLY A 201 11.09 10.57 5.33
CA GLY A 201 9.94 9.77 4.93
C GLY A 201 10.11 8.29 5.28
N MET A 202 11.31 7.73 5.05
CA MET A 202 11.63 6.35 5.41
C MET A 202 11.58 6.13 6.92
N ILE A 203 12.16 7.04 7.70
CA ILE A 203 12.17 6.99 9.17
C ILE A 203 10.74 7.03 9.70
N ALA A 204 9.97 8.04 9.30
CA ALA A 204 8.59 8.21 9.74
C ALA A 204 7.69 7.02 9.37
N ALA A 205 7.88 6.42 8.20
CA ALA A 205 7.17 5.21 7.80
C ALA A 205 7.54 3.99 8.67
N HIS A 206 8.82 3.85 9.06
CA HIS A 206 9.22 2.80 10.00
C HIS A 206 8.60 2.99 11.38
N GLU A 207 8.56 4.23 11.88
CA GLU A 207 7.94 4.55 13.16
C GLU A 207 6.44 4.24 13.14
N ALA A 208 5.72 4.68 12.11
CA ALA A 208 4.30 4.37 11.94
C ALA A 208 4.03 2.85 11.86
N MET A 209 4.90 2.11 11.14
CA MET A 209 4.79 0.65 11.06
C MET A 209 5.15 -0.05 12.37
N ARG A 210 6.14 0.45 13.13
CA ARG A 210 6.53 -0.09 14.44
C ARG A 210 5.37 0.00 15.44
N ASP A 211 4.68 1.14 15.40
CA ASP A 211 3.68 1.49 16.40
C ASP A 211 2.25 1.11 15.97
N ARG A 212 2.09 0.47 14.78
CA ARG A 212 0.78 0.06 14.30
C ARG A 212 0.11 -0.96 15.21
N GLU A 213 -1.19 -0.81 15.37
CA GLU A 213 -2.03 -1.73 16.12
C GLU A 213 -2.28 -3.03 15.35
N ASP A 214 -2.62 -4.10 16.07
CA ASP A 214 -3.18 -5.32 15.51
C ASP A 214 -4.65 -5.10 15.13
N THR A 215 -4.96 -5.25 13.86
CA THR A 215 -6.31 -5.04 13.30
C THR A 215 -7.05 -6.35 12.99
N THR A 216 -6.52 -7.50 13.45
CA THR A 216 -7.08 -8.84 13.16
C THR A 216 -8.51 -8.98 13.68
N ALA A 217 -8.80 -8.48 14.88
CA ALA A 217 -10.16 -8.53 15.45
C ALA A 217 -11.14 -7.72 14.60
N PHE A 218 -10.72 -6.53 14.16
CA PHE A 218 -11.53 -5.66 13.32
C PHE A 218 -11.81 -6.28 11.94
N LEU A 219 -10.81 -6.99 11.38
CA LEU A 219 -10.98 -7.72 10.12
C LEU A 219 -12.03 -8.83 10.20
N ARG A 220 -12.16 -9.49 11.37
CA ARG A 220 -13.18 -10.54 11.62
C ARG A 220 -14.59 -9.99 11.53
N ASP A 221 -14.79 -8.79 12.04
CA ASP A 221 -16.12 -8.19 12.17
C ASP A 221 -16.51 -7.34 10.95
N THR A 222 -15.61 -7.24 9.96
CA THR A 222 -15.89 -6.42 8.78
C THR A 222 -16.99 -7.01 7.92
N PRO A 223 -17.99 -6.19 7.51
CA PRO A 223 -19.05 -6.61 6.59
C PRO A 223 -18.62 -6.58 5.12
N VAL A 224 -17.49 -5.91 4.80
CA VAL A 224 -17.09 -5.72 3.40
C VAL A 224 -16.34 -6.94 2.85
N PRO A 225 -16.54 -7.32 1.58
CA PRO A 225 -15.77 -8.37 0.95
C PRO A 225 -14.27 -8.09 1.01
N THR A 226 -13.49 -9.08 1.41
CA THR A 226 -12.04 -8.94 1.57
C THR A 226 -11.29 -9.92 0.70
N LEU A 227 -10.37 -9.42 -0.12
CA LEU A 227 -9.46 -10.21 -0.95
C LEU A 227 -8.06 -10.25 -0.32
N PHE A 228 -7.48 -11.43 -0.28
CA PHE A 228 -6.06 -11.63 0.06
C PHE A 228 -5.31 -12.05 -1.20
N ILE A 229 -4.29 -11.26 -1.59
CA ILE A 229 -3.34 -11.63 -2.65
C ILE A 229 -2.00 -11.91 -1.97
N LEU A 230 -1.52 -13.14 -2.07
CA LEU A 230 -0.33 -13.62 -1.36
C LEU A 230 0.62 -14.34 -2.30
N GLY A 231 1.91 -14.03 -2.23
CA GLY A 231 2.98 -14.75 -2.93
C GLY A 231 3.49 -15.92 -2.10
N LYS A 232 3.64 -17.09 -2.72
CA LYS A 232 4.16 -18.27 -2.00
C LYS A 232 5.64 -18.17 -1.66
N GLU A 233 6.37 -17.29 -2.34
CA GLU A 233 7.79 -17.04 -2.14
C GLU A 233 8.06 -15.70 -1.43
N ASP A 234 7.02 -15.10 -0.85
CA ASP A 234 7.12 -13.84 -0.14
C ASP A 234 7.88 -14.03 1.20
N PRO A 235 9.09 -13.45 1.35
CA PRO A 235 9.87 -13.59 2.57
C PRO A 235 9.47 -12.56 3.64
N ILE A 236 8.53 -11.65 3.32
CA ILE A 236 8.07 -10.58 4.21
C ILE A 236 6.74 -10.98 4.86
N ILE A 237 5.81 -11.49 4.06
CA ILE A 237 4.49 -11.91 4.51
C ILE A 237 4.39 -13.43 4.46
N ASP A 238 4.45 -14.05 5.63
CA ASP A 238 4.34 -15.50 5.78
C ASP A 238 2.94 -15.98 5.42
N VAL A 239 2.85 -16.67 4.28
CA VAL A 239 1.60 -17.25 3.78
C VAL A 239 0.94 -18.18 4.80
N GLN A 240 1.71 -18.97 5.54
CA GLN A 240 1.17 -19.93 6.53
C GLN A 240 0.47 -19.20 7.68
N LYS A 241 0.97 -18.05 8.08
CA LYS A 241 0.31 -17.19 9.07
C LYS A 241 -0.93 -16.48 8.51
N MET A 242 -0.94 -16.20 7.21
CA MET A 242 -2.06 -15.49 6.56
C MET A 242 -3.23 -16.40 6.17
N LEU A 243 -3.02 -17.70 5.96
CA LEU A 243 -4.10 -18.62 5.60
C LEU A 243 -5.25 -18.65 6.63
N PRO A 244 -4.99 -18.76 7.95
CA PRO A 244 -6.07 -18.64 8.94
C PRO A 244 -6.72 -17.25 8.95
N VAL A 245 -5.95 -16.18 8.73
CA VAL A 245 -6.47 -14.80 8.67
C VAL A 245 -7.45 -14.62 7.53
N ALA A 246 -7.16 -15.25 6.38
CA ALA A 246 -8.02 -15.17 5.21
C ALA A 246 -9.41 -15.83 5.41
N THR A 247 -9.63 -16.53 6.51
CA THR A 247 -10.94 -17.11 6.87
C THR A 247 -11.74 -16.27 7.87
N LEU A 248 -11.18 -15.14 8.33
CA LEU A 248 -11.83 -14.31 9.35
C LEU A 248 -12.97 -13.43 8.80
N PRO A 249 -12.83 -12.73 7.64
CA PRO A 249 -13.91 -11.90 7.12
C PRO A 249 -15.16 -12.72 6.78
N GLN A 250 -16.34 -12.11 6.91
CA GLN A 250 -17.61 -12.76 6.54
C GLN A 250 -17.63 -13.19 5.07
N THR A 251 -17.02 -12.42 4.20
CA THR A 251 -16.86 -12.72 2.78
C THR A 251 -15.40 -12.55 2.40
N SER A 252 -14.77 -13.62 1.95
CA SER A 252 -13.33 -13.65 1.69
C SER A 252 -13.00 -14.32 0.36
N LEU A 253 -12.03 -13.73 -0.34
CA LEU A 253 -11.37 -14.30 -1.52
C LEU A 253 -9.89 -14.47 -1.24
N LEU A 254 -9.31 -15.53 -1.76
CA LEU A 254 -7.89 -15.81 -1.62
C LEU A 254 -7.25 -16.07 -2.99
N CYS A 255 -6.22 -15.30 -3.33
CA CYS A 255 -5.39 -15.49 -4.51
C CYS A 255 -3.95 -15.84 -4.07
N LEU A 256 -3.58 -17.12 -4.20
CA LEU A 256 -2.24 -17.61 -3.92
C LEU A 256 -1.41 -17.70 -5.21
N LEU A 257 -0.28 -17.01 -5.24
CA LEU A 257 0.58 -16.87 -6.41
C LEU A 257 1.86 -17.68 -6.24
N ALA A 258 2.00 -18.78 -6.99
CA ALA A 258 3.23 -19.54 -7.04
C ALA A 258 4.28 -18.80 -7.89
N GLY A 259 5.55 -18.83 -7.49
CA GLY A 259 6.67 -18.17 -8.15
C GLY A 259 6.64 -16.64 -7.98
N VAL A 260 5.91 -16.12 -7.00
CA VAL A 260 5.77 -14.69 -6.70
C VAL A 260 6.22 -14.43 -5.28
N ALA A 261 7.04 -13.40 -5.10
CA ALA A 261 7.44 -12.90 -3.79
C ALA A 261 6.47 -11.80 -3.31
N HIS A 262 6.97 -10.58 -3.09
CA HIS A 262 6.20 -9.51 -2.44
C HIS A 262 5.59 -8.49 -3.41
N ALA A 263 5.90 -8.54 -4.72
CA ALA A 263 5.44 -7.57 -5.72
C ALA A 263 4.54 -8.20 -6.79
N GLY A 264 3.42 -8.77 -6.39
CA GLY A 264 2.49 -9.46 -7.29
C GLY A 264 2.01 -8.60 -8.46
N MET A 265 1.84 -7.28 -8.28
CA MET A 265 1.48 -6.34 -9.33
C MET A 265 2.53 -6.25 -10.45
N MET A 266 3.79 -6.54 -10.13
CA MET A 266 4.90 -6.57 -11.08
C MET A 266 5.18 -7.98 -11.60
N GLU A 267 5.11 -8.97 -10.72
CA GLU A 267 5.53 -10.35 -11.00
C GLU A 267 4.45 -11.18 -11.68
N SER A 268 3.18 -10.90 -11.40
CA SER A 268 2.02 -11.61 -11.95
C SER A 268 0.81 -10.70 -12.14
N PRO A 269 0.95 -9.57 -12.89
CA PRO A 269 -0.08 -8.52 -12.97
C PRO A 269 -1.44 -9.06 -13.43
N LYS A 270 -1.47 -9.91 -14.46
CA LYS A 270 -2.73 -10.47 -14.99
C LYS A 270 -3.52 -11.28 -13.97
N LYS A 271 -2.84 -12.09 -13.13
CA LYS A 271 -3.52 -12.87 -12.09
C LYS A 271 -4.03 -11.96 -10.97
N CYS A 272 -3.25 -10.97 -10.57
CA CYS A 272 -3.65 -9.99 -9.58
C CYS A 272 -4.84 -9.15 -10.06
N ALA A 273 -4.82 -8.67 -11.31
CA ALA A 273 -5.92 -7.93 -11.89
C ALA A 273 -7.20 -8.78 -12.00
N ALA A 274 -7.08 -10.07 -12.36
CA ALA A 274 -8.22 -10.97 -12.38
C ALA A 274 -8.84 -11.18 -10.99
N ALA A 275 -8.00 -11.32 -9.95
CA ALA A 275 -8.47 -11.43 -8.57
C ALA A 275 -9.20 -10.15 -8.11
N LEU A 276 -8.67 -8.97 -8.44
CA LEU A 276 -9.32 -7.69 -8.14
C LEU A 276 -10.66 -7.53 -8.88
N ARG A 277 -10.75 -7.96 -10.14
CA ARG A 277 -12.04 -7.98 -10.86
C ARG A 277 -13.07 -8.87 -10.15
N GLY A 278 -12.64 -10.00 -9.59
CA GLY A 278 -13.47 -10.86 -8.76
C GLY A 278 -14.00 -10.15 -7.51
N LEU A 279 -13.13 -9.41 -6.82
CA LEU A 279 -13.54 -8.58 -5.67
C LEU A 279 -14.52 -7.48 -6.08
N MET A 280 -14.22 -6.74 -7.16
CA MET A 280 -15.08 -5.66 -7.66
C MET A 280 -16.50 -6.18 -7.99
N ALA A 281 -16.62 -7.37 -8.56
CA ALA A 281 -17.93 -7.96 -8.85
C ALA A 281 -18.76 -8.29 -7.60
N MET A 282 -18.12 -8.43 -6.43
CA MET A 282 -18.81 -8.67 -5.15
C MET A 282 -19.18 -7.36 -4.42
N CYS A 283 -18.62 -6.24 -4.86
CA CYS A 283 -18.82 -4.92 -4.24
C CYS A 283 -19.86 -4.05 -4.97
N GLN A 284 -20.49 -4.60 -6.01
CA GLN A 284 -21.53 -3.92 -6.81
C GLN A 284 -22.89 -3.98 -6.13
#